data_d38eb7ec9303fa0391d526b5200f35d9
#
_entry.id   d38eb7ec9303fa0391d526b5200f35d9
#
_cell.length_a   1.000
_cell.length_b   1.000
_cell.length_c   1.000
_cell.angle_alpha   90.00
_cell.angle_beta   90.00
_cell.angle_gamma   90.00
#
_symmetry.space_group_name_H-M   'P 1'
#
loop_
_entity.id
_entity.type
_entity.pdbx_description
1 polymer ?
#
loop_
_entity_poly.entity_id
_entity_poly.type
_entity_poly.pdbx_seq_one_letter_code
_entity_poly.pdbx_strand_id
1 'polypeptide(L)'
;MAPSATEPEFKGTAGGDSVVSRLRKTLTNESNSLALRFRALFSLKHLACLDPATEQTIPAIKAIAAAFTSPSALLKHELAYCLGQTRNMAAVPFLRRVLDDKGEDSMCRHEAAEALGALGDIDSLQMLRALRDDDTEVEVVRETCDIAVERIEWENSEQRKRENLRQRLAMSNRRTCVRRILIV
;
A
#
# COMPACT_ATOMS: atom_id res chain seq x y z
N MET A 1 -9.55 51.32 -27.32
CA MET A 1 -8.33 50.47 -27.20
C MET A 1 -8.11 50.15 -25.72
N ALA A 2 -8.48 48.97 -25.31
CA ALA A 2 -8.23 48.49 -23.94
C ALA A 2 -6.94 47.67 -23.94
N PRO A 3 -6.06 47.77 -22.90
CA PRO A 3 -4.85 46.99 -22.86
C PRO A 3 -5.16 45.54 -22.44
N SER A 4 -4.62 44.60 -23.21
CA SER A 4 -4.62 43.17 -22.97
C SER A 4 -3.90 42.86 -21.68
N ALA A 5 -4.58 42.20 -20.72
CA ALA A 5 -3.98 41.65 -19.56
C ALA A 5 -3.24 40.37 -19.93
N THR A 6 -1.93 40.40 -19.93
CA THR A 6 -1.07 39.20 -20.00
C THR A 6 -1.14 38.45 -18.67
N GLU A 7 -1.64 37.21 -18.75
CA GLU A 7 -1.55 36.26 -17.64
C GLU A 7 -0.08 35.96 -17.26
N PRO A 8 0.28 35.85 -15.96
CA PRO A 8 1.63 35.54 -15.60
C PRO A 8 1.90 34.05 -15.92
N GLU A 9 2.80 33.78 -16.85
CA GLU A 9 3.42 32.47 -17.08
C GLU A 9 4.06 31.99 -15.77
N PHE A 10 3.48 30.95 -15.19
CA PHE A 10 4.08 30.24 -14.06
C PHE A 10 5.28 29.43 -14.59
N LYS A 11 6.46 30.05 -14.62
CA LYS A 11 7.73 29.37 -14.89
C LYS A 11 7.99 28.36 -13.76
N GLY A 12 7.74 27.09 -14.05
CA GLY A 12 8.13 25.98 -13.18
C GLY A 12 9.63 26.08 -12.88
N THR A 13 9.99 26.25 -11.61
CA THR A 13 11.38 26.25 -11.14
C THR A 13 11.99 24.90 -11.44
N ALA A 14 12.81 24.82 -12.45
CA ALA A 14 13.71 23.71 -12.72
C ALA A 14 14.70 23.57 -11.55
N GLY A 15 14.77 22.38 -10.91
CA GLY A 15 15.91 21.99 -10.08
C GLY A 15 15.67 21.69 -8.60
N GLY A 16 14.45 21.75 -8.07
CA GLY A 16 14.19 21.33 -6.68
C GLY A 16 13.88 19.83 -6.56
N ASP A 17 14.53 19.13 -5.62
CA ASP A 17 14.14 17.74 -5.27
C ASP A 17 12.62 17.68 -5.00
N SER A 18 11.93 16.71 -5.61
CA SER A 18 10.50 16.50 -5.37
C SER A 18 10.25 16.18 -3.89
N VAL A 19 9.02 16.43 -3.39
CA VAL A 19 8.63 16.09 -2.02
C VAL A 19 8.94 14.62 -1.72
N VAL A 20 8.61 13.71 -2.63
CA VAL A 20 8.90 12.28 -2.51
C VAL A 20 10.41 12.01 -2.41
N SER A 21 11.23 12.70 -3.21
CA SER A 21 12.69 12.55 -3.17
C SER A 21 13.27 12.98 -1.81
N ARG A 22 12.83 14.11 -1.27
CA ARG A 22 13.25 14.59 0.07
C ARG A 22 12.83 13.63 1.19
N LEU A 23 11.58 13.16 1.16
CA LEU A 23 11.07 12.19 2.13
C LEU A 23 11.81 10.85 2.04
N ARG A 24 12.11 10.38 0.82
CA ARG A 24 12.95 9.18 0.61
C ARG A 24 14.33 9.35 1.25
N LYS A 25 15.02 10.45 0.99
CA LYS A 25 16.34 10.75 1.59
C LYS A 25 16.27 10.73 3.12
N THR A 26 15.21 11.31 3.70
CA THR A 26 15.01 11.31 5.15
C THR A 26 14.77 9.91 5.69
N LEU A 27 13.92 9.12 5.02
CA LEU A 27 13.55 7.75 5.42
C LEU A 27 14.73 6.79 5.36
N THR A 28 15.55 6.86 4.29
CA THR A 28 16.66 5.92 4.06
C THR A 28 17.97 6.33 4.75
N ASN A 29 18.06 7.50 5.35
CA ASN A 29 19.26 7.95 6.05
C ASN A 29 19.33 7.36 7.46
N GLU A 30 20.23 6.41 7.67
CA GLU A 30 20.44 5.73 8.96
C GLU A 30 20.95 6.68 10.08
N SER A 31 21.52 7.83 9.74
CA SER A 31 21.92 8.86 10.73
C SER A 31 20.75 9.63 11.32
N ASN A 32 19.57 9.54 10.71
CA ASN A 32 18.37 10.14 11.24
C ASN A 32 17.78 9.29 12.37
N SER A 33 17.19 9.96 13.37
CA SER A 33 16.43 9.24 14.41
C SER A 33 15.28 8.45 13.81
N LEU A 34 14.95 7.30 14.41
CA LEU A 34 13.78 6.49 13.99
C LEU A 34 12.51 7.35 13.96
N ALA A 35 12.29 8.24 14.92
CA ALA A 35 11.13 9.13 14.94
C ALA A 35 11.02 10.01 13.69
N LEU A 36 12.14 10.53 13.19
CA LEU A 36 12.16 11.33 11.96
C LEU A 36 11.90 10.45 10.73
N ARG A 37 12.48 9.25 10.71
CA ARG A 37 12.28 8.26 9.64
C ARG A 37 10.82 7.80 9.58
N PHE A 38 10.16 7.53 10.71
CA PHE A 38 8.74 7.22 10.77
C PHE A 38 7.85 8.35 10.25
N ARG A 39 8.17 9.62 10.60
CA ARG A 39 7.42 10.76 10.04
C ARG A 39 7.53 10.82 8.53
N ALA A 40 8.71 10.57 7.97
CA ALA A 40 8.91 10.51 6.53
C ALA A 40 8.13 9.33 5.90
N LEU A 41 8.13 8.16 6.53
CA LEU A 41 7.35 6.99 6.12
C LEU A 41 5.86 7.30 6.05
N PHE A 42 5.27 7.84 7.11
CA PHE A 42 3.84 8.15 7.13
C PHE A 42 3.45 9.26 6.15
N SER A 43 4.35 10.21 5.90
CA SER A 43 4.14 11.21 4.84
C SER A 43 4.15 10.58 3.44
N LEU A 44 5.07 9.64 3.17
CA LEU A 44 5.09 8.87 1.93
C LEU A 44 3.85 7.98 1.79
N LYS A 45 3.44 7.31 2.87
CA LYS A 45 2.19 6.53 2.90
C LYS A 45 0.99 7.40 2.52
N HIS A 46 0.88 8.59 3.09
CA HIS A 46 -0.19 9.53 2.74
C HIS A 46 -0.21 9.83 1.23
N LEU A 47 0.94 10.15 0.64
CA LEU A 47 1.05 10.40 -0.80
C LEU A 47 0.72 9.17 -1.65
N ALA A 48 1.07 7.97 -1.16
CA ALA A 48 0.78 6.71 -1.83
C ALA A 48 -0.71 6.30 -1.76
N CYS A 49 -1.44 6.79 -0.74
CA CYS A 49 -2.86 6.46 -0.50
C CYS A 49 -3.83 7.53 -1.03
N LEU A 50 -3.37 8.56 -1.75
CA LEU A 50 -4.27 9.58 -2.30
C LEU A 50 -5.27 8.99 -3.30
N ASP A 51 -6.54 9.35 -3.16
CA ASP A 51 -7.63 8.98 -4.05
C ASP A 51 -8.32 10.25 -4.57
N PRO A 52 -8.29 10.50 -5.89
CA PRO A 52 -7.67 9.68 -6.93
C PRO A 52 -6.14 9.63 -6.84
N ALA A 53 -5.54 8.54 -7.37
CA ALA A 53 -4.09 8.37 -7.43
C ALA A 53 -3.46 9.51 -8.24
N THR A 54 -2.30 9.97 -7.77
CA THR A 54 -1.54 11.06 -8.39
C THR A 54 -0.24 10.55 -9.02
N GLU A 55 0.46 11.41 -9.75
CA GLU A 55 1.80 11.11 -10.28
C GLU A 55 2.83 10.76 -9.17
N GLN A 56 2.55 11.14 -7.91
CA GLN A 56 3.41 10.86 -6.76
C GLN A 56 3.15 9.48 -6.15
N THR A 57 2.03 8.83 -6.42
CA THR A 57 1.61 7.55 -5.83
C THR A 57 2.67 6.46 -6.01
N ILE A 58 3.06 6.17 -7.25
CA ILE A 58 4.06 5.11 -7.52
C ILE A 58 5.47 5.51 -7.02
N PRO A 59 5.97 6.74 -7.24
CA PRO A 59 7.21 7.19 -6.62
C PRO A 59 7.23 7.05 -5.09
N ALA A 60 6.13 7.34 -4.39
CA ALA A 60 6.03 7.21 -2.94
C ALA A 60 6.11 5.74 -2.50
N ILE A 61 5.42 4.80 -3.17
CA ILE A 61 5.54 3.35 -2.94
C ILE A 61 7.00 2.89 -3.09
N LYS A 62 7.66 3.29 -4.17
CA LYS A 62 9.07 2.96 -4.41
C LYS A 62 10.00 3.58 -3.38
N ALA A 63 9.68 4.77 -2.88
CA ALA A 63 10.46 5.42 -1.83
C ALA A 63 10.35 4.69 -0.48
N ILE A 64 9.15 4.21 -0.11
CA ILE A 64 8.93 3.36 1.06
C ILE A 64 9.74 2.06 0.91
N ALA A 65 9.61 1.36 -0.21
CA ALA A 65 10.29 0.11 -0.47
C ALA A 65 11.83 0.23 -0.43
N ALA A 66 12.38 1.38 -0.79
CA ALA A 66 13.83 1.61 -0.76
C ALA A 66 14.45 1.53 0.65
N ALA A 67 13.63 1.64 1.71
CA ALA A 67 14.09 1.61 3.09
C ALA A 67 14.15 0.20 3.71
N PHE A 68 13.79 -0.86 2.98
CA PHE A 68 13.96 -2.25 3.46
C PHE A 68 15.42 -2.68 3.67
N THR A 69 16.37 -1.89 3.20
CA THR A 69 17.80 -2.08 3.51
C THR A 69 18.19 -1.67 4.94
N SER A 70 17.26 -1.08 5.70
CA SER A 70 17.52 -0.66 7.08
C SER A 70 17.81 -1.86 7.98
N PRO A 71 18.74 -1.73 8.96
CA PRO A 71 18.96 -2.77 9.97
C PRO A 71 17.84 -2.82 11.03
N SER A 72 16.93 -1.85 11.06
CA SER A 72 15.85 -1.78 12.04
C SER A 72 14.67 -2.68 11.63
N ALA A 73 14.51 -3.82 12.30
CA ALA A 73 13.36 -4.72 12.11
C ALA A 73 12.03 -3.98 12.36
N LEU A 74 11.96 -3.14 13.40
CA LEU A 74 10.78 -2.33 13.69
C LEU A 74 10.40 -1.40 12.51
N LEU A 75 11.38 -0.75 11.89
CA LEU A 75 11.10 0.09 10.74
C LEU A 75 10.65 -0.74 9.54
N LYS A 76 11.30 -1.87 9.27
CA LYS A 76 10.96 -2.75 8.14
C LYS A 76 9.55 -3.34 8.28
N HIS A 77 9.15 -3.73 9.48
CA HIS A 77 7.77 -4.12 9.78
C HIS A 77 6.78 -3.00 9.36
N GLU A 78 7.01 -1.77 9.84
CA GLU A 78 6.14 -0.63 9.51
C GLU A 78 6.17 -0.24 8.01
N LEU A 79 7.28 -0.51 7.30
CA LEU A 79 7.33 -0.34 5.84
C LEU A 79 6.37 -1.31 5.15
N ALA A 80 6.38 -2.58 5.55
CA ALA A 80 5.49 -3.60 4.99
C ALA A 80 4.02 -3.27 5.29
N TYR A 81 3.69 -2.93 6.54
CA TYR A 81 2.38 -2.43 6.95
C TYR A 81 1.90 -1.25 6.07
N CYS A 82 2.75 -0.21 5.94
CA CYS A 82 2.41 0.96 5.14
C CYS A 82 2.16 0.61 3.68
N LEU A 83 2.95 -0.31 3.08
CA LEU A 83 2.75 -0.77 1.71
C LEU A 83 1.42 -1.52 1.54
N GLY A 84 1.03 -2.37 2.48
CA GLY A 84 -0.28 -3.03 2.50
C GLY A 84 -1.44 -2.03 2.55
N GLN A 85 -1.29 -0.97 3.35
CA GLN A 85 -2.29 0.09 3.50
C GLN A 85 -2.47 0.95 2.23
N THR A 86 -1.53 0.93 1.29
CA THR A 86 -1.67 1.68 0.03
C THR A 86 -2.77 1.15 -0.87
N ARG A 87 -3.20 -0.10 -0.69
CA ARG A 87 -4.15 -0.81 -1.55
C ARG A 87 -3.77 -0.75 -3.04
N ASN A 88 -2.47 -0.69 -3.32
CA ASN A 88 -1.94 -0.54 -4.66
C ASN A 88 -1.05 -1.72 -5.02
N MET A 89 -1.37 -2.42 -6.11
CA MET A 89 -0.66 -3.62 -6.55
C MET A 89 0.81 -3.36 -6.88
N ALA A 90 1.21 -2.11 -7.09
CA ALA A 90 2.63 -1.76 -7.26
C ALA A 90 3.50 -2.05 -6.01
N ALA A 91 2.88 -2.28 -4.85
CA ALA A 91 3.56 -2.70 -3.63
C ALA A 91 3.94 -4.20 -3.62
N VAL A 92 3.18 -5.03 -4.33
CA VAL A 92 3.31 -6.51 -4.32
C VAL A 92 4.74 -7.01 -4.57
N PRO A 93 5.48 -6.56 -5.60
CA PRO A 93 6.82 -7.07 -5.87
C PRO A 93 7.82 -6.84 -4.72
N PHE A 94 7.63 -5.76 -3.95
CA PHE A 94 8.47 -5.44 -2.79
C PHE A 94 8.13 -6.32 -1.60
N LEU A 95 6.85 -6.51 -1.31
CA LEU A 95 6.38 -7.37 -0.23
C LEU A 95 6.75 -8.85 -0.47
N ARG A 96 6.58 -9.35 -1.69
CA ARG A 96 7.00 -10.72 -2.05
C ARG A 96 8.49 -10.93 -1.81
N ARG A 97 9.34 -9.94 -2.12
CA ARG A 97 10.79 -10.05 -1.87
C ARG A 97 11.10 -10.12 -0.38
N VAL A 98 10.42 -9.33 0.46
CA VAL A 98 10.59 -9.36 1.92
C VAL A 98 10.16 -10.71 2.48
N LEU A 99 9.02 -11.24 2.04
CA LEU A 99 8.50 -12.53 2.50
C LEU A 99 9.41 -13.69 2.08
N ASP A 100 10.01 -13.65 0.90
CA ASP A 100 10.87 -14.70 0.34
C ASP A 100 12.27 -14.74 0.99
N ASP A 101 12.71 -13.63 1.55
CA ASP A 101 14.04 -13.52 2.19
C ASP A 101 14.04 -14.21 3.56
N LYS A 102 14.48 -15.49 3.61
CA LYS A 102 14.60 -16.25 4.86
C LYS A 102 15.62 -15.68 5.86
N GLY A 103 16.47 -14.75 5.43
CA GLY A 103 17.39 -14.01 6.31
C GLY A 103 16.75 -12.77 6.96
N GLU A 104 15.55 -12.40 6.54
CA GLU A 104 14.82 -11.27 7.11
C GLU A 104 14.16 -11.65 8.45
N ASP A 105 13.95 -10.66 9.32
CA ASP A 105 13.26 -10.83 10.60
C ASP A 105 11.86 -11.42 10.40
N SER A 106 11.49 -12.42 11.19
CA SER A 106 10.21 -13.13 11.05
C SER A 106 8.99 -12.22 11.18
N MET A 107 9.08 -11.15 11.99
CA MET A 107 8.01 -10.17 12.12
C MET A 107 7.87 -9.27 10.88
N CYS A 108 8.98 -9.01 10.18
CA CYS A 108 8.92 -8.30 8.89
C CYS A 108 8.29 -9.18 7.80
N ARG A 109 8.63 -10.46 7.80
CA ARG A 109 8.08 -11.45 6.86
C ARG A 109 6.60 -11.72 7.13
N HIS A 110 6.21 -11.85 8.39
CA HIS A 110 4.81 -11.91 8.83
C HIS A 110 3.99 -10.73 8.30
N GLU A 111 4.45 -9.51 8.54
CA GLU A 111 3.75 -8.30 8.06
C GLU A 111 3.67 -8.23 6.53
N ALA A 112 4.71 -8.70 5.83
CA ALA A 112 4.68 -8.77 4.37
C ALA A 112 3.63 -9.78 3.85
N ALA A 113 3.45 -10.93 4.53
CA ALA A 113 2.41 -11.89 4.20
C ALA A 113 1.00 -11.32 4.47
N GLU A 114 0.81 -10.65 5.61
CA GLU A 114 -0.46 -9.97 5.93
C GLU A 114 -0.80 -8.89 4.88
N ALA A 115 0.20 -8.08 4.51
CA ALA A 115 0.04 -7.04 3.50
C ALA A 115 -0.35 -7.61 2.13
N LEU A 116 0.25 -8.74 1.69
CA LEU A 116 -0.13 -9.45 0.46
C LEU A 116 -1.57 -9.96 0.52
N GLY A 117 -1.98 -10.52 1.66
CA GLY A 117 -3.37 -10.92 1.92
C GLY A 117 -4.33 -9.73 1.84
N ALA A 118 -3.94 -8.57 2.41
CA ALA A 118 -4.74 -7.34 2.39
C ALA A 118 -4.88 -6.73 0.98
N LEU A 119 -3.86 -6.89 0.13
CA LEU A 119 -3.89 -6.46 -1.27
C LEU A 119 -4.72 -7.38 -2.17
N GLY A 120 -4.95 -8.63 -1.75
CA GLY A 120 -5.73 -9.59 -2.52
C GLY A 120 -5.02 -10.10 -3.77
N ASP A 121 -3.68 -10.15 -3.77
CA ASP A 121 -2.88 -10.56 -4.93
C ASP A 121 -2.95 -12.06 -5.18
N ILE A 122 -3.71 -12.46 -6.21
CA ILE A 122 -3.89 -13.86 -6.61
C ILE A 122 -2.56 -14.51 -7.00
N ASP A 123 -1.66 -13.76 -7.63
CA ASP A 123 -0.38 -14.29 -8.10
C ASP A 123 0.56 -14.64 -6.94
N SER A 124 0.30 -14.13 -5.73
CA SER A 124 1.04 -14.50 -4.51
C SER A 124 0.56 -15.81 -3.87
N LEU A 125 -0.59 -16.36 -4.27
CA LEU A 125 -1.16 -17.57 -3.64
C LEU A 125 -0.21 -18.76 -3.66
N GLN A 126 0.51 -18.99 -4.76
CA GLN A 126 1.44 -20.11 -4.86
C GLN A 126 2.56 -20.00 -3.81
N MET A 127 3.14 -18.80 -3.66
CA MET A 127 4.19 -18.52 -2.68
C MET A 127 3.67 -18.65 -1.25
N LEU A 128 2.52 -18.04 -0.95
CA LEU A 128 1.91 -18.10 0.38
C LEU A 128 1.59 -19.53 0.80
N ARG A 129 1.02 -20.36 -0.09
CA ARG A 129 0.74 -21.78 0.18
C ARG A 129 2.02 -22.57 0.41
N ALA A 130 3.07 -22.33 -0.38
CA ALA A 130 4.35 -23.01 -0.21
C ALA A 130 4.97 -22.71 1.16
N LEU A 131 4.90 -21.45 1.64
CA LEU A 131 5.41 -21.09 2.97
C LEU A 131 4.52 -21.62 4.11
N ARG A 132 3.21 -21.63 3.94
CA ARG A 132 2.26 -22.23 4.89
C ARG A 132 2.57 -23.72 5.12
N ASP A 133 2.86 -24.45 4.06
CA ASP A 133 3.03 -25.90 4.05
C ASP A 133 4.50 -26.32 4.33
N ASP A 134 5.42 -25.37 4.51
CA ASP A 134 6.84 -25.62 4.85
C ASP A 134 7.00 -25.78 6.37
N ASP A 135 7.11 -27.02 6.85
CA ASP A 135 7.30 -27.32 8.27
C ASP A 135 8.60 -26.75 8.87
N THR A 136 9.55 -26.31 8.04
CA THR A 136 10.80 -25.67 8.47
C THR A 136 10.68 -24.15 8.62
N GLU A 137 9.56 -23.58 8.17
CA GLU A 137 9.29 -22.15 8.26
C GLU A 137 8.86 -21.77 9.68
N VAL A 138 9.13 -20.52 10.08
CA VAL A 138 8.75 -20.00 11.40
C VAL A 138 7.22 -19.96 11.54
N GLU A 139 6.71 -20.43 12.68
CA GLU A 139 5.27 -20.60 12.94
C GLU A 139 4.45 -19.35 12.65
N VAL A 140 4.90 -18.17 13.12
CA VAL A 140 4.18 -16.90 12.88
C VAL A 140 4.05 -16.56 11.39
N VAL A 141 5.03 -16.91 10.57
CA VAL A 141 4.98 -16.70 9.12
C VAL A 141 4.02 -17.70 8.48
N ARG A 142 4.07 -18.98 8.90
CA ARG A 142 3.16 -20.03 8.39
C ARG A 142 1.70 -19.69 8.65
N GLU A 143 1.36 -19.34 9.89
CA GLU A 143 0.00 -18.99 10.31
C GLU A 143 -0.51 -17.76 9.56
N THR A 144 0.34 -16.76 9.38
CA THR A 144 -0.05 -15.56 8.62
C THR A 144 -0.23 -15.86 7.15
N CYS A 145 0.60 -16.72 6.57
CA CYS A 145 0.42 -17.16 5.18
C CYS A 145 -0.91 -17.90 4.99
N ASP A 146 -1.34 -18.72 5.98
CA ASP A 146 -2.63 -19.42 5.94
C ASP A 146 -3.79 -18.41 5.92
N ILE A 147 -3.79 -17.46 6.85
CA ILE A 147 -4.80 -16.38 6.90
C ILE A 147 -4.80 -15.54 5.61
N ALA A 148 -3.61 -15.24 5.06
CA ALA A 148 -3.49 -14.48 3.82
C ALA A 148 -4.06 -15.25 2.62
N VAL A 149 -3.82 -16.57 2.54
CA VAL A 149 -4.41 -17.45 1.52
C VAL A 149 -5.93 -17.44 1.61
N GLU A 150 -6.49 -17.72 2.79
CA GLU A 150 -7.93 -17.72 3.01
C GLU A 150 -8.57 -16.38 2.60
N ARG A 151 -7.94 -15.27 2.97
CA ARG A 151 -8.43 -13.93 2.62
C ARG A 151 -8.43 -13.67 1.13
N ILE A 152 -7.33 -14.00 0.42
CA ILE A 152 -7.25 -13.82 -1.03
C ILE A 152 -8.31 -14.68 -1.74
N GLU A 153 -8.46 -15.93 -1.32
CA GLU A 153 -9.46 -16.85 -1.87
C GLU A 153 -10.89 -16.34 -1.64
N TRP A 154 -11.17 -15.87 -0.42
CA TRP A 154 -12.46 -15.27 -0.08
C TRP A 154 -12.78 -14.03 -0.94
N GLU A 155 -11.86 -13.05 -1.01
CA GLU A 155 -12.08 -11.82 -1.78
C GLU A 155 -12.31 -12.09 -3.27
N ASN A 156 -11.74 -13.19 -3.81
CA ASN A 156 -11.91 -13.60 -5.20
C ASN A 156 -13.05 -14.60 -5.42
N SER A 157 -13.74 -15.04 -4.35
CA SER A 157 -14.82 -16.04 -4.44
C SER A 157 -16.07 -15.47 -5.11
N GLU A 158 -16.84 -16.36 -5.72
CA GLU A 158 -18.15 -16.02 -6.31
C GLU A 158 -19.15 -15.53 -5.24
N GLN A 159 -19.02 -16.03 -4.02
CA GLN A 159 -19.86 -15.60 -2.90
C GLN A 159 -19.60 -14.13 -2.59
N ARG A 160 -18.34 -13.71 -2.47
CA ARG A 160 -17.96 -12.32 -2.23
C ARG A 160 -18.41 -11.38 -3.35
N LYS A 161 -18.28 -11.82 -4.60
CA LYS A 161 -18.76 -11.08 -5.77
C LYS A 161 -20.27 -10.85 -5.70
N ARG A 162 -21.06 -11.88 -5.32
CA ARG A 162 -22.51 -11.77 -5.14
C ARG A 162 -22.89 -10.82 -4.00
N GLU A 163 -22.18 -10.85 -2.89
CA GLU A 163 -22.40 -9.94 -1.76
C GLU A 163 -22.14 -8.49 -2.14
N ASN A 164 -21.01 -8.22 -2.82
CA ASN A 164 -20.69 -6.89 -3.31
C ASN A 164 -21.74 -6.37 -4.29
N LEU A 165 -22.26 -7.21 -5.17
CA LEU A 165 -23.33 -6.83 -6.09
C LEU A 165 -24.62 -6.48 -5.32
N ARG A 166 -25.03 -7.29 -4.35
CA ARG A 166 -26.21 -7.02 -3.50
C ARG A 166 -26.08 -5.70 -2.76
N GLN A 167 -24.91 -5.40 -2.18
CA GLN A 167 -24.65 -4.15 -1.47
C GLN A 167 -24.75 -2.94 -2.41
N ARG A 168 -24.15 -3.01 -3.61
CA ARG A 168 -24.25 -1.94 -4.63
C ARG A 168 -25.70 -1.68 -5.05
N LEU A 169 -26.49 -2.73 -5.29
CA LEU A 169 -27.90 -2.62 -5.64
C LEU A 169 -28.72 -1.99 -4.50
N ALA A 170 -28.47 -2.38 -3.25
CA ALA A 170 -29.14 -1.81 -2.08
C ALA A 170 -28.80 -0.32 -1.88
N MET A 171 -27.56 0.10 -2.14
CA MET A 171 -27.15 1.51 -2.09
C MET A 171 -27.74 2.33 -3.23
N SER A 172 -27.84 1.76 -4.45
CA SER A 172 -28.48 2.42 -5.60
C SER A 172 -29.95 2.67 -5.34
N ASN A 173 -30.68 1.67 -4.80
CA ASN A 173 -32.09 1.80 -4.47
C ASN A 173 -32.35 2.85 -3.38
N ARG A 174 -31.46 3.01 -2.40
CA ARG A 174 -31.57 4.08 -1.39
C ARG A 174 -31.41 5.47 -2.00
N ARG A 175 -30.47 5.65 -2.93
CA ARG A 175 -30.28 6.95 -3.62
C ARG A 175 -31.47 7.33 -4.51
N THR A 176 -32.11 6.36 -5.18
CA THR A 176 -33.33 6.60 -5.97
C THR A 176 -34.54 6.90 -5.10
N CYS A 177 -34.67 6.28 -3.92
CA CYS A 177 -35.75 6.56 -2.98
C CYS A 177 -35.65 7.99 -2.40
N VAL A 178 -34.45 8.45 -2.03
CA VAL A 178 -34.23 9.82 -1.53
C VAL A 178 -34.52 10.87 -2.61
N ARG A 179 -34.18 10.61 -3.88
CA ARG A 179 -34.53 11.52 -4.98
C ARG A 179 -36.05 11.62 -5.25
N ARG A 180 -36.83 10.56 -4.99
CA ARG A 180 -38.31 10.60 -5.14
C ARG A 180 -39.02 11.39 -4.03
N ILE A 181 -38.41 11.53 -2.86
CA ILE A 181 -38.97 12.28 -1.74
C ILE A 181 -38.77 13.80 -1.86
N LEU A 182 -37.80 14.23 -2.68
CA LEU A 182 -37.46 15.66 -2.89
C LEU A 182 -38.18 16.31 -4.10
N ILE A 183 -39.15 15.62 -4.73
CA ILE A 183 -39.90 16.11 -5.91
C ILE A 183 -41.44 16.07 -5.58
N VAL A 184 -41.80 16.39 -4.35
CA VAL A 184 -43.18 16.68 -3.97
C VAL A 184 -43.24 18.04 -3.33
#